data_c3df2143dd08e229b534c9e3cd627bbd
#
_entry.id   c3df2143dd08e229b534c9e3cd627bbd
#
_cell.length_a   1.000
_cell.length_b   1.000
_cell.length_c   1.000
_cell.angle_alpha   90.00
_cell.angle_beta   90.00
_cell.angle_gamma   90.00
#
_symmetry.space_group_name_H-M   'P 1'
#
loop_
_entity.id
_entity.type
_entity.pdbx_description
1 polymer ?
#
loop_
_entity_poly.entity_id
_entity_poly.type
_entity_poly.pdbx_seq_one_letter_code
_entity_poly.pdbx_strand_id
1 'polypeptide(L)'
;MGRRNKHRNYTKDNNPKPITPNNKTVSMDAFQNVLARLGAGTPNLLEGTDYPMTRLTQNFQLMNSLYRSHWIVRKVIDTVPEDMVKNWINITTQLEPEQIKRFDKLQRTTRVQRDILQGLKWGRLYGGAAAVIIIDGHEDILDQPLDYDMIMPGSFKGLIIGDRWSGITPGERLIEDVSSPDFGLPEYYEWNTDNFTVRVHHSRILRFIGRELPYIEKCTEVGWGASEVEIVFDELKKRDNTSWNIAQLIFLANLRVLKMADLGETLALGDEQSQKDLYNTVQAQNWLMSNMGMYILNQDDGFETHQYTFSGLNDIYESFMLDVAGAAEIPVTKLFGRSPAGFNATGESDSKNYYETVEQKQIAQLDPVLDKLLPIMFMSEFRAVPDD
;
A
#
# COMPACT_ATOMS: atom_id res chain seq x y z
N MET A 1 -42.35 -52.72 54.32
CA MET A 1 -42.82 -51.86 53.24
C MET A 1 -41.60 -51.31 52.50
N GLY A 2 -41.23 -51.94 51.39
CA GLY A 2 -40.01 -51.64 50.64
C GLY A 2 -40.34 -50.85 49.39
N ARG A 3 -39.71 -49.70 49.20
CA ARG A 3 -39.72 -48.94 47.94
C ARG A 3 -38.53 -49.35 47.07
N ARG A 4 -38.81 -49.99 45.95
CA ARG A 4 -37.85 -50.29 44.92
C ARG A 4 -37.44 -49.00 44.16
N ASN A 5 -36.18 -48.64 44.24
CA ASN A 5 -35.57 -47.65 43.34
C ASN A 5 -35.29 -48.29 41.99
N LYS A 6 -35.91 -47.75 40.93
CA LYS A 6 -35.57 -48.07 39.52
C LYS A 6 -34.39 -47.19 39.10
N HIS A 7 -33.22 -47.80 38.97
CA HIS A 7 -32.10 -47.16 38.26
C HIS A 7 -32.43 -47.09 36.76
N ARG A 8 -32.53 -45.88 36.26
CA ARG A 8 -32.59 -45.59 34.81
C ARG A 8 -31.18 -45.38 34.31
N ASN A 9 -30.64 -46.36 33.58
CA ASN A 9 -29.39 -46.25 32.86
C ASN A 9 -29.58 -45.28 31.70
N TYR A 10 -28.98 -44.11 31.77
CA TYR A 10 -28.78 -43.22 30.61
C TYR A 10 -27.44 -43.57 29.98
N THR A 11 -27.44 -44.37 28.94
CA THR A 11 -26.30 -44.42 28.01
C THR A 11 -26.39 -43.22 27.12
N LYS A 12 -25.53 -42.21 27.39
CA LYS A 12 -25.30 -41.10 26.47
C LYS A 12 -24.37 -41.62 25.35
N ASP A 13 -24.91 -41.98 24.23
CA ASP A 13 -24.18 -42.02 22.98
C ASP A 13 -23.97 -40.58 22.50
N ASN A 14 -22.86 -39.99 22.91
CA ASN A 14 -22.37 -38.69 22.44
C ASN A 14 -21.29 -38.90 21.37
N ASN A 15 -21.62 -39.61 20.32
CA ASN A 15 -20.83 -39.54 19.09
C ASN A 15 -21.52 -38.55 18.15
N PRO A 16 -20.89 -37.38 17.86
CA PRO A 16 -21.43 -36.54 16.82
C PRO A 16 -21.34 -37.27 15.50
N LYS A 17 -22.49 -37.55 14.90
CA LYS A 17 -22.53 -38.07 13.53
C LYS A 17 -21.76 -37.10 12.65
N PRO A 18 -20.87 -37.59 11.77
CA PRO A 18 -20.21 -36.72 10.81
C PRO A 18 -21.26 -36.03 9.98
N ILE A 19 -21.21 -34.72 9.94
CA ILE A 19 -22.02 -33.88 9.05
C ILE A 19 -21.53 -34.21 7.66
N THR A 20 -22.20 -35.11 6.99
CA THR A 20 -22.04 -35.30 5.55
C THR A 20 -22.46 -34.00 4.90
N PRO A 21 -21.59 -33.34 4.12
CA PRO A 21 -21.99 -32.17 3.35
C PRO A 21 -23.15 -32.66 2.46
N ASN A 22 -24.27 -31.97 2.63
CA ASN A 22 -25.46 -32.20 1.80
C ASN A 22 -25.04 -31.78 0.37
N ASN A 23 -24.53 -32.74 -0.38
CA ASN A 23 -24.39 -32.63 -1.83
C ASN A 23 -25.83 -32.57 -2.38
N LYS A 24 -26.44 -31.39 -2.26
CA LYS A 24 -27.44 -30.98 -3.21
C LYS A 24 -26.67 -30.89 -4.53
N THR A 25 -26.70 -32.02 -5.26
CA THR A 25 -26.52 -31.96 -6.70
C THR A 25 -27.56 -30.98 -7.19
N VAL A 26 -27.15 -29.71 -7.36
CA VAL A 26 -27.92 -28.78 -8.13
C VAL A 26 -28.01 -29.45 -9.46
N SER A 27 -29.21 -29.89 -9.82
CA SER A 27 -29.47 -30.51 -11.11
C SER A 27 -29.12 -29.45 -12.14
N MET A 28 -28.00 -29.65 -12.79
CA MET A 28 -27.48 -28.75 -13.86
C MET A 28 -28.32 -28.89 -15.14
N ASP A 29 -29.47 -29.52 -15.05
CA ASP A 29 -30.31 -29.80 -16.20
C ASP A 29 -31.19 -28.62 -16.67
N ALA A 30 -31.15 -27.50 -15.96
CA ALA A 30 -32.12 -26.45 -16.22
C ALA A 30 -31.62 -25.32 -17.16
N PHE A 31 -30.36 -25.20 -17.52
CA PHE A 31 -29.95 -24.20 -18.51
C PHE A 31 -28.57 -24.53 -19.11
N GLN A 32 -28.58 -25.35 -20.15
CA GLN A 32 -27.41 -25.47 -21.04
C GLN A 32 -27.40 -24.36 -22.10
N ASN A 33 -27.52 -23.12 -21.66
CA ASN A 33 -27.21 -21.99 -22.53
C ASN A 33 -25.71 -21.77 -22.46
N VAL A 34 -25.00 -22.04 -23.55
CA VAL A 34 -23.56 -21.80 -23.68
C VAL A 34 -23.22 -20.32 -23.38
N LEU A 35 -24.14 -19.41 -23.68
CA LEU A 35 -24.00 -17.98 -23.39
C LEU A 35 -24.11 -17.65 -21.88
N ALA A 36 -24.86 -18.46 -21.12
CA ALA A 36 -24.95 -18.30 -19.66
C ALA A 36 -23.72 -18.87 -18.93
N ARG A 37 -22.90 -19.68 -19.61
CA ARG A 37 -21.60 -20.18 -19.08
C ARG A 37 -20.43 -19.24 -19.33
N LEU A 38 -20.58 -18.24 -20.20
CA LEU A 38 -19.61 -17.15 -20.34
C LEU A 38 -19.71 -16.28 -19.08
N GLY A 39 -18.86 -16.56 -18.11
CA GLY A 39 -18.88 -15.93 -16.79
C GLY A 39 -19.19 -16.86 -15.63
N ALA A 40 -19.61 -18.11 -15.89
CA ALA A 40 -19.76 -19.13 -14.84
C ALA A 40 -18.39 -19.44 -14.22
N GLY A 41 -18.19 -19.05 -12.95
CA GLY A 41 -16.91 -19.19 -12.23
C GLY A 41 -16.16 -17.87 -12.01
N THR A 42 -16.60 -16.76 -12.61
CA THR A 42 -16.18 -15.44 -12.15
C THR A 42 -17.03 -15.02 -10.97
N PRO A 43 -16.45 -14.54 -9.86
CA PRO A 43 -17.23 -13.97 -8.78
C PRO A 43 -18.11 -12.87 -9.34
N ASN A 44 -19.40 -12.94 -9.07
CA ASN A 44 -20.33 -11.89 -9.48
C ASN A 44 -20.03 -10.65 -8.64
N LEU A 45 -19.43 -9.67 -9.26
CA LEU A 45 -19.11 -8.36 -8.62
C LEU A 45 -20.37 -7.63 -8.12
N LEU A 46 -21.58 -8.09 -8.52
CA LEU A 46 -22.85 -7.55 -8.07
C LEU A 46 -23.39 -8.27 -6.81
N GLU A 47 -22.80 -9.39 -6.39
CA GLU A 47 -23.29 -10.17 -5.24
C GLU A 47 -22.81 -9.70 -3.87
N GLY A 48 -22.31 -8.56 -3.79
CA GLY A 48 -22.03 -7.95 -2.51
C GLY A 48 -20.62 -7.37 -2.42
N THR A 49 -20.57 -6.18 -1.96
CA THR A 49 -19.38 -5.58 -1.40
C THR A 49 -19.09 -6.28 -0.08
N ASP A 50 -18.33 -7.38 -0.14
CA ASP A 50 -17.71 -7.92 1.06
C ASP A 50 -16.62 -6.92 1.50
N TYR A 51 -16.69 -6.52 2.77
CA TYR A 51 -15.61 -5.76 3.41
C TYR A 51 -14.68 -6.75 4.13
N PRO A 52 -13.69 -7.34 3.45
CA PRO A 52 -12.81 -8.30 4.07
C PRO A 52 -11.93 -7.58 5.10
N MET A 53 -11.81 -8.17 6.28
CA MET A 53 -10.86 -7.70 7.30
C MET A 53 -9.43 -8.12 6.91
N THR A 54 -8.92 -7.57 5.82
CA THR A 54 -7.55 -7.84 5.36
C THR A 54 -6.62 -6.79 5.93
N ARG A 55 -5.69 -7.22 6.79
CA ARG A 55 -4.60 -6.36 7.29
C ARG A 55 -3.43 -6.42 6.33
N LEU A 56 -3.52 -5.65 5.26
CA LEU A 56 -2.47 -5.60 4.23
C LEU A 56 -1.14 -5.09 4.78
N THR A 57 -1.18 -4.23 5.79
CA THR A 57 -0.01 -3.70 6.49
C THR A 57 0.93 -4.80 6.99
N GLN A 58 0.39 -5.97 7.37
CA GLN A 58 1.19 -7.11 7.84
C GLN A 58 1.90 -7.86 6.70
N ASN A 59 1.53 -7.62 5.45
CA ASN A 59 2.19 -8.22 4.30
C ASN A 59 3.30 -7.30 3.77
N PHE A 60 4.43 -7.23 4.51
CA PHE A 60 5.55 -6.37 4.14
C PHE A 60 6.17 -6.72 2.78
N GLN A 61 6.11 -7.98 2.36
CA GLN A 61 6.63 -8.41 1.05
C GLN A 61 5.82 -7.79 -0.09
N LEU A 62 4.49 -7.75 0.06
CA LEU A 62 3.61 -7.08 -0.90
C LEU A 62 3.87 -5.56 -0.90
N MET A 63 4.01 -4.94 0.29
CA MET A 63 4.33 -3.51 0.40
C MET A 63 5.64 -3.17 -0.33
N ASN A 64 6.69 -3.97 -0.12
CA ASN A 64 7.97 -3.83 -0.81
C ASN A 64 7.82 -3.94 -2.33
N SER A 65 7.10 -4.95 -2.80
CA SER A 65 6.86 -5.16 -4.22
C SER A 65 6.10 -3.99 -4.85
N LEU A 66 5.04 -3.54 -4.21
CA LEU A 66 4.22 -2.42 -4.68
C LEU A 66 5.03 -1.11 -4.71
N TYR A 67 5.75 -0.78 -3.65
CA TYR A 67 6.56 0.44 -3.60
C TYR A 67 7.66 0.43 -4.67
N ARG A 68 8.26 -0.74 -4.93
CA ARG A 68 9.32 -0.91 -5.93
C ARG A 68 8.82 -0.81 -7.36
N SER A 69 7.68 -1.41 -7.67
CA SER A 69 7.20 -1.62 -9.04
C SER A 69 6.03 -0.73 -9.46
N HIS A 70 5.23 -0.24 -8.50
CA HIS A 70 4.01 0.49 -8.80
C HIS A 70 4.17 1.99 -8.58
N TRP A 71 4.22 2.77 -9.65
CA TRP A 71 4.50 4.20 -9.61
C TRP A 71 3.49 5.04 -8.81
N ILE A 72 2.18 4.65 -8.81
CA ILE A 72 1.15 5.35 -8.03
C ILE A 72 1.39 5.12 -6.54
N VAL A 73 1.64 3.87 -6.12
CA VAL A 73 1.95 3.55 -4.73
C VAL A 73 3.14 4.36 -4.24
N ARG A 74 4.19 4.42 -5.06
CA ARG A 74 5.36 5.24 -4.73
C ARG A 74 4.98 6.70 -4.54
N LYS A 75 4.14 7.26 -5.43
CA LYS A 75 3.66 8.65 -5.27
C LYS A 75 2.79 8.85 -4.04
N VAL A 76 1.89 7.92 -3.72
CA VAL A 76 1.06 7.97 -2.51
C VAL A 76 1.92 8.01 -1.24
N ILE A 77 3.00 7.25 -1.21
CA ILE A 77 3.92 7.20 -0.07
C ILE A 77 4.81 8.44 -0.02
N ASP A 78 5.39 8.85 -1.13
CA ASP A 78 6.46 9.86 -1.16
C ASP A 78 5.93 11.30 -1.10
N THR A 79 4.81 11.60 -1.75
CA THR A 79 4.38 12.99 -2.01
C THR A 79 4.12 13.78 -0.73
N VAL A 80 3.36 13.22 0.20
CA VAL A 80 3.00 13.93 1.44
C VAL A 80 4.22 14.19 2.32
N PRO A 81 5.10 13.20 2.63
CA PRO A 81 6.33 13.46 3.37
C PRO A 81 7.27 14.48 2.70
N GLU A 82 7.38 14.44 1.38
CA GLU A 82 8.20 15.41 0.64
C GLU A 82 7.67 16.83 0.80
N ASP A 83 6.35 17.01 0.80
CA ASP A 83 5.74 18.31 1.05
C ASP A 83 5.86 18.74 2.52
N MET A 84 5.72 17.82 3.47
CA MET A 84 5.88 18.10 4.90
C MET A 84 7.26 18.67 5.23
N VAL A 85 8.31 18.14 4.59
CA VAL A 85 9.70 18.56 4.88
C VAL A 85 10.27 19.55 3.87
N LYS A 86 9.49 19.96 2.87
CA LYS A 86 9.96 20.80 1.77
C LYS A 86 10.55 22.13 2.23
N ASN A 87 9.84 22.82 3.11
CA ASN A 87 10.26 24.11 3.63
C ASN A 87 11.15 23.98 4.87
N TRP A 88 11.29 22.73 5.35
CA TRP A 88 12.04 22.36 6.53
C TRP A 88 11.65 23.19 7.78
N ILE A 89 12.58 23.30 8.74
CA ILE A 89 12.35 23.99 10.00
C ILE A 89 12.80 25.44 9.85
N ASN A 90 11.97 26.37 10.28
CA ASN A 90 12.33 27.76 10.45
C ASN A 90 12.47 28.04 11.95
N ILE A 91 13.71 28.29 12.39
CA ILE A 91 14.01 28.53 13.81
C ILE A 91 13.81 30.00 14.10
N THR A 92 12.76 30.32 14.87
CA THR A 92 12.48 31.62 15.36
C THR A 92 12.86 31.71 16.85
N THR A 93 14.09 32.07 17.13
CA THR A 93 14.63 32.09 18.49
C THR A 93 15.58 33.32 18.65
N GLN A 94 15.97 33.60 19.90
CA GLN A 94 16.91 34.68 20.22
C GLN A 94 18.38 34.36 19.92
N LEU A 95 18.64 33.28 19.14
CA LEU A 95 20.00 32.90 18.74
C LEU A 95 20.65 33.98 17.85
N GLU A 96 21.95 34.17 18.05
CA GLU A 96 22.73 35.01 17.15
C GLU A 96 22.85 34.41 15.75
N PRO A 97 22.96 35.22 14.69
CA PRO A 97 23.06 34.73 13.31
C PRO A 97 24.18 33.71 13.09
N GLU A 98 25.27 33.78 13.83
CA GLU A 98 26.35 32.78 13.75
C GLU A 98 25.97 31.44 14.37
N GLN A 99 25.19 31.47 15.44
CA GLN A 99 24.66 30.23 16.07
C GLN A 99 23.65 29.54 15.13
N ILE A 100 22.77 30.29 14.48
CA ILE A 100 21.84 29.75 13.47
C ILE A 100 22.61 29.06 12.33
N LYS A 101 23.66 29.71 11.80
CA LYS A 101 24.52 29.11 10.76
C LYS A 101 25.20 27.82 11.22
N ARG A 102 25.64 27.76 12.47
CA ARG A 102 26.25 26.55 13.05
C ARG A 102 25.23 25.42 13.16
N PHE A 103 24.04 25.71 13.62
CA PHE A 103 22.95 24.76 13.71
C PHE A 103 22.49 24.25 12.32
N ASP A 104 22.36 25.13 11.35
CA ASP A 104 22.10 24.76 9.95
C ASP A 104 23.20 23.87 9.37
N LYS A 105 24.45 24.13 9.72
CA LYS A 105 25.57 23.27 9.32
C LYS A 105 25.47 21.92 9.96
N LEU A 106 25.13 21.83 11.26
CA LEU A 106 24.91 20.57 11.96
C LEU A 106 23.82 19.73 11.26
N GLN A 107 22.65 20.32 11.00
CA GLN A 107 21.54 19.66 10.32
C GLN A 107 21.94 19.09 8.95
N ARG A 108 22.69 19.88 8.15
CA ARG A 108 23.18 19.42 6.84
C ARG A 108 24.24 18.33 6.93
N THR A 109 25.15 18.43 7.86
CA THR A 109 26.24 17.46 8.04
C THR A 109 25.70 16.10 8.51
N THR A 110 24.74 16.13 9.43
CA THR A 110 24.10 14.93 9.99
C THR A 110 22.93 14.40 9.13
N ARG A 111 22.55 15.13 8.06
CA ARG A 111 21.50 14.74 7.10
C ARG A 111 20.13 14.54 7.72
N VAL A 112 19.82 15.17 8.84
CA VAL A 112 18.59 14.98 9.63
C VAL A 112 17.32 15.11 8.79
N GLN A 113 17.22 16.15 7.94
CA GLN A 113 16.06 16.36 7.07
C GLN A 113 15.79 15.15 6.15
N ARG A 114 16.84 14.60 5.55
CA ARG A 114 16.73 13.42 4.68
C ARG A 114 16.29 12.18 5.47
N ASP A 115 16.85 12.01 6.64
CA ASP A 115 16.61 10.84 7.46
C ASP A 115 15.19 10.87 8.07
N ILE A 116 14.72 12.04 8.51
CA ILE A 116 13.31 12.24 8.90
C ILE A 116 12.37 12.00 7.73
N LEU A 117 12.67 12.54 6.53
CA LEU A 117 11.89 12.25 5.33
C LEU A 117 11.78 10.74 5.07
N GLN A 118 12.88 10.02 5.22
CA GLN A 118 12.89 8.56 5.07
C GLN A 118 12.03 7.87 6.14
N GLY A 119 12.12 8.30 7.39
CA GLY A 119 11.29 7.80 8.49
C GLY A 119 9.80 7.98 8.23
N LEU A 120 9.40 9.18 7.78
CA LEU A 120 8.02 9.47 7.41
C LEU A 120 7.53 8.60 6.24
N LYS A 121 8.36 8.40 5.19
CA LYS A 121 8.03 7.51 4.08
C LYS A 121 7.84 6.08 4.53
N TRP A 122 8.72 5.55 5.35
CA TRP A 122 8.60 4.18 5.86
C TRP A 122 7.46 4.04 6.86
N GLY A 123 7.19 5.05 7.67
CA GLY A 123 6.00 5.10 8.51
C GLY A 123 4.72 4.95 7.69
N ARG A 124 4.59 5.69 6.59
CA ARG A 124 3.45 5.60 5.67
C ARG A 124 3.38 4.28 4.90
N LEU A 125 4.52 3.71 4.51
CA LEU A 125 4.55 2.46 3.74
C LEU A 125 4.23 1.25 4.60
N TYR A 126 4.84 1.15 5.77
CA TYR A 126 4.74 -0.04 6.63
C TYR A 126 3.82 0.14 7.84
N GLY A 127 3.19 1.29 7.98
CA GLY A 127 2.41 1.64 9.17
C GLY A 127 3.26 2.06 10.36
N GLY A 128 4.57 1.92 10.29
CA GLY A 128 5.48 2.30 11.35
C GLY A 128 6.94 2.23 10.95
N ALA A 129 7.70 3.20 11.43
CA ALA A 129 9.16 3.24 11.36
C ALA A 129 9.69 3.93 12.61
N ALA A 130 10.96 3.72 12.89
CA ALA A 130 11.64 4.38 14.00
C ALA A 130 13.03 4.83 13.60
N ALA A 131 13.55 5.82 14.32
CA ALA A 131 14.92 6.24 14.21
C ALA A 131 15.63 6.12 15.56
N VAL A 132 16.81 5.53 15.55
CA VAL A 132 17.74 5.56 16.68
C VAL A 132 18.54 6.85 16.60
N ILE A 133 18.57 7.62 17.68
CA ILE A 133 19.37 8.83 17.82
C ILE A 133 20.80 8.42 18.17
N ILE A 134 21.76 8.76 17.31
CA ILE A 134 23.15 8.38 17.49
C ILE A 134 23.92 9.54 18.12
N ILE A 135 24.48 9.26 19.31
CA ILE A 135 25.31 10.17 20.09
C ILE A 135 26.64 9.48 20.35
N ASP A 136 27.74 10.08 19.93
CA ASP A 136 29.10 9.61 20.12
C ASP A 136 29.42 9.49 21.61
N GLY A 137 29.99 8.35 22.01
CA GLY A 137 30.25 8.02 23.42
C GLY A 137 29.08 7.42 24.19
N HIS A 138 27.94 7.16 23.52
CA HIS A 138 26.76 6.53 24.12
C HIS A 138 26.50 5.11 23.57
N GLU A 139 27.46 4.52 22.86
CA GLU A 139 27.30 3.24 22.19
C GLU A 139 27.00 2.09 23.18
N ASP A 140 27.60 2.12 24.37
CA ASP A 140 27.46 1.09 25.40
C ASP A 140 26.27 1.30 26.34
N ILE A 141 25.56 2.43 26.22
CA ILE A 141 24.46 2.82 27.12
C ILE A 141 23.15 3.10 26.39
N LEU A 142 22.96 2.51 25.21
CA LEU A 142 21.74 2.70 24.41
C LEU A 142 20.48 2.19 25.13
N ASP A 143 20.61 1.21 26.02
CA ASP A 143 19.53 0.66 26.82
C ASP A 143 19.13 1.52 28.04
N GLN A 144 19.91 2.57 28.33
CA GLN A 144 19.62 3.49 29.44
C GLN A 144 18.83 4.72 28.94
N PRO A 145 18.01 5.32 29.82
CA PRO A 145 17.37 6.60 29.49
C PRO A 145 18.37 7.63 29.00
N LEU A 146 17.95 8.47 28.07
CA LEU A 146 18.79 9.57 27.60
C LEU A 146 18.90 10.65 28.67
N ASP A 147 20.10 10.90 29.15
CA ASP A 147 20.43 12.02 30.02
C ASP A 147 21.01 13.16 29.17
N TYR A 148 20.35 14.31 29.17
CA TYR A 148 20.76 15.48 28.42
C TYR A 148 22.09 16.05 28.90
N ASP A 149 22.39 15.96 30.21
CA ASP A 149 23.63 16.47 30.80
C ASP A 149 24.86 15.71 30.30
N MET A 150 24.67 14.46 29.89
CA MET A 150 25.73 13.61 29.35
C MET A 150 26.02 13.86 27.86
N ILE A 151 25.22 14.68 27.18
CA ILE A 151 25.44 14.99 25.77
C ILE A 151 26.63 15.95 25.62
N MET A 152 27.72 15.46 25.05
CA MET A 152 28.94 16.25 24.86
C MET A 152 28.85 17.13 23.61
N PRO A 153 29.58 18.26 23.55
CA PRO A 153 29.61 19.12 22.36
C PRO A 153 30.05 18.34 21.11
N GLY A 154 29.27 18.44 20.04
CA GLY A 154 29.53 17.77 18.74
C GLY A 154 29.30 16.26 18.75
N SER A 155 28.68 15.71 19.81
CA SER A 155 28.45 14.28 19.94
C SER A 155 27.27 13.78 19.09
N PHE A 156 26.32 14.62 18.70
CA PHE A 156 25.23 14.20 17.83
C PHE A 156 25.75 13.84 16.43
N LYS A 157 25.52 12.60 16.00
CA LYS A 157 26.03 12.09 14.71
C LYS A 157 24.95 11.89 13.64
N GLY A 158 23.67 11.92 14.02
CA GLY A 158 22.54 11.75 13.12
C GLY A 158 21.57 10.69 13.58
N LEU A 159 20.79 10.19 12.63
CA LEU A 159 19.72 9.23 12.85
C LEU A 159 19.97 7.97 12.03
N ILE A 160 19.61 6.81 12.58
CA ILE A 160 19.55 5.55 11.84
C ILE A 160 18.10 5.12 11.77
N ILE A 161 17.58 5.04 10.54
CA ILE A 161 16.17 4.74 10.29
C ILE A 161 15.99 3.26 10.05
N GLY A 162 15.04 2.66 10.76
CA GLY A 162 14.57 1.29 10.54
C GLY A 162 13.05 1.26 10.39
N ASP A 163 12.56 0.42 9.50
CA ASP A 163 11.14 0.12 9.45
C ASP A 163 10.76 -0.90 10.55
N ARG A 164 9.47 -1.02 10.83
CA ARG A 164 8.95 -1.90 11.89
C ARG A 164 9.19 -3.40 11.66
N TRP A 165 9.52 -3.81 10.43
CA TRP A 165 9.66 -5.22 10.04
C TRP A 165 11.11 -5.68 9.97
N SER A 166 12.01 -4.81 9.53
CA SER A 166 13.38 -5.19 9.20
C SER A 166 14.46 -4.56 10.08
N GLY A 167 14.13 -3.58 10.90
CA GLY A 167 15.16 -2.84 11.59
C GLY A 167 14.94 -2.64 13.08
N ILE A 168 13.84 -2.01 13.45
CA ILE A 168 13.58 -1.61 14.83
C ILE A 168 12.24 -2.17 15.28
N THR A 169 12.29 -3.18 16.15
CA THR A 169 11.10 -3.86 16.67
C THR A 169 10.80 -3.42 18.10
N PRO A 170 9.52 -3.21 18.45
CA PRO A 170 9.15 -2.88 19.83
C PRO A 170 9.40 -4.04 20.78
N GLY A 171 9.91 -3.74 21.98
CA GLY A 171 10.04 -4.70 23.07
C GLY A 171 8.69 -5.02 23.71
N GLU A 172 8.66 -6.09 24.53
CA GLU A 172 7.43 -6.56 25.17
C GLU A 172 7.00 -5.69 26.37
N ARG A 173 7.95 -5.05 27.05
CA ARG A 173 7.67 -4.24 28.23
C ARG A 173 7.15 -2.87 27.84
N LEU A 174 6.00 -2.51 28.38
CA LEU A 174 5.35 -1.22 28.15
C LEU A 174 5.63 -0.26 29.30
N ILE A 175 5.58 1.03 29.01
CA ILE A 175 5.68 2.10 30.01
C ILE A 175 4.38 2.11 30.83
N GLU A 176 4.49 1.84 32.13
CA GLU A 176 3.36 1.75 33.06
C GLU A 176 3.05 3.07 33.76
N ASP A 177 3.93 4.05 33.68
CA ASP A 177 3.72 5.37 34.28
C ASP A 177 2.63 6.14 33.51
N VAL A 178 1.47 6.29 34.15
CA VAL A 178 0.29 6.99 33.59
C VAL A 178 0.57 8.50 33.38
N SER A 179 1.53 9.07 34.10
CA SER A 179 1.93 10.47 33.95
C SER A 179 2.89 10.72 32.80
N SER A 180 3.46 9.64 32.23
CA SER A 180 4.34 9.74 31.08
C SER A 180 3.56 10.01 29.79
N PRO A 181 4.00 10.93 28.94
CA PRO A 181 3.42 11.10 27.60
C PRO A 181 3.53 9.85 26.72
N ASP A 182 4.49 8.98 27.02
CA ASP A 182 4.72 7.71 26.32
C ASP A 182 4.00 6.52 26.97
N PHE A 183 3.02 6.74 27.89
CA PHE A 183 2.27 5.69 28.56
C PHE A 183 1.70 4.67 27.58
N GLY A 184 1.91 3.39 27.88
CA GLY A 184 1.42 2.27 27.06
C GLY A 184 2.24 2.01 25.79
N LEU A 185 3.32 2.75 25.56
CA LEU A 185 4.29 2.47 24.50
C LEU A 185 5.42 1.56 25.01
N PRO A 186 6.16 0.88 24.10
CA PRO A 186 7.30 0.06 24.50
C PRO A 186 8.36 0.87 25.22
N GLU A 187 8.83 0.36 26.36
CA GLU A 187 9.92 0.98 27.13
C GLU A 187 11.26 0.85 26.39
N TYR A 188 11.43 -0.26 25.68
CA TYR A 188 12.62 -0.57 24.88
C TYR A 188 12.25 -0.98 23.48
N TYR A 189 13.19 -0.77 22.56
CA TYR A 189 13.15 -1.25 21.21
C TYR A 189 14.38 -2.12 20.95
N GLU A 190 14.21 -3.15 20.12
CA GLU A 190 15.31 -3.98 19.66
C GLU A 190 15.72 -3.50 18.27
N TRP A 191 16.94 -2.99 18.17
CA TRP A 191 17.54 -2.63 16.92
C TRP A 191 18.32 -3.81 16.38
N ASN A 192 17.76 -4.44 15.35
CA ASN A 192 18.31 -5.62 14.71
C ASN A 192 19.14 -5.21 13.49
N THR A 193 20.38 -5.66 13.48
CA THR A 193 21.28 -5.57 12.33
C THR A 193 21.71 -6.98 11.93
N ASP A 194 22.32 -7.13 10.76
CA ASP A 194 22.78 -8.44 10.29
C ASP A 194 23.74 -9.15 11.28
N ASN A 195 24.44 -8.40 12.11
CA ASN A 195 25.51 -8.93 12.98
C ASN A 195 25.20 -8.87 14.48
N PHE A 196 24.28 -8.02 14.91
CA PHE A 196 23.97 -7.82 16.32
C PHE A 196 22.57 -7.28 16.55
N THR A 197 22.05 -7.53 17.75
CA THR A 197 20.82 -6.93 18.26
C THR A 197 21.17 -6.06 19.45
N VAL A 198 20.75 -4.80 19.42
CA VAL A 198 20.95 -3.83 20.50
C VAL A 198 19.60 -3.41 21.05
N ARG A 199 19.49 -3.43 22.39
CA ARG A 199 18.33 -2.85 23.06
C ARG A 199 18.51 -1.34 23.18
N VAL A 200 17.49 -0.58 22.78
CA VAL A 200 17.51 0.87 22.79
C VAL A 200 16.33 1.38 23.63
N HIS A 201 16.59 2.25 24.60
CA HIS A 201 15.55 2.83 25.43
C HIS A 201 14.66 3.80 24.60
N HIS A 202 13.36 3.85 24.89
CA HIS A 202 12.39 4.66 24.14
C HIS A 202 12.78 6.15 24.03
N SER A 203 13.46 6.72 25.05
CA SER A 203 13.92 8.11 25.02
C SER A 203 14.90 8.42 23.89
N ARG A 204 15.58 7.39 23.35
CA ARG A 204 16.54 7.49 22.24
C ARG A 204 15.95 7.11 20.89
N ILE A 205 14.64 6.91 20.84
CA ILE A 205 13.90 6.51 19.64
C ILE A 205 12.95 7.61 19.21
N LEU A 206 12.98 7.96 17.94
CA LEU A 206 11.95 8.76 17.27
C LEU A 206 11.00 7.80 16.55
N ARG A 207 9.71 8.00 16.69
CA ARG A 207 8.70 7.14 16.08
C ARG A 207 8.01 7.86 14.94
N PHE A 208 7.88 7.17 13.81
CA PHE A 208 7.14 7.61 12.65
C PHE A 208 5.96 6.67 12.47
N ILE A 209 4.79 7.13 12.81
CA ILE A 209 3.56 6.32 12.77
C ILE A 209 2.88 6.57 11.43
N GLY A 210 2.39 5.51 10.81
CA GLY A 210 1.56 5.60 9.61
C GLY A 210 0.17 6.14 9.94
N ARG A 211 -0.86 5.62 9.27
CA ARG A 211 -2.23 6.03 9.55
C ARG A 211 -2.67 5.55 10.93
N GLU A 212 -3.25 6.47 11.69
CA GLU A 212 -3.71 6.19 13.03
C GLU A 212 -4.84 5.14 13.04
N LEU A 213 -4.82 4.27 14.03
CA LEU A 213 -5.76 3.17 14.21
C LEU A 213 -6.54 3.31 15.52
N PRO A 214 -7.77 2.79 15.58
CA PRO A 214 -8.51 2.62 16.83
C PRO A 214 -7.70 1.79 17.83
N TYR A 215 -7.96 1.99 19.12
CA TYR A 215 -7.15 1.41 20.21
C TYR A 215 -6.90 -0.11 20.08
N ILE A 216 -7.94 -0.90 19.80
CA ILE A 216 -7.82 -2.37 19.67
C ILE A 216 -6.92 -2.75 18.49
N GLU A 217 -7.08 -2.08 17.35
CA GLU A 217 -6.25 -2.31 16.16
C GLU A 217 -4.80 -1.86 16.41
N LYS A 218 -4.63 -0.72 17.10
CA LYS A 218 -3.30 -0.23 17.51
C LYS A 218 -2.57 -1.24 18.42
N CYS A 219 -3.29 -1.88 19.36
CA CYS A 219 -2.71 -2.95 20.19
C CYS A 219 -2.30 -4.16 19.34
N THR A 220 -3.11 -4.53 18.34
CA THR A 220 -2.79 -5.64 17.43
C THR A 220 -1.56 -5.33 16.56
N GLU A 221 -1.38 -4.07 16.18
CA GLU A 221 -0.22 -3.58 15.44
C GLU A 221 0.96 -3.18 16.35
N VAL A 222 0.93 -3.60 17.63
CA VAL A 222 1.99 -3.39 18.63
C VAL A 222 2.36 -1.89 18.76
N GLY A 223 1.33 -1.06 18.84
CA GLY A 223 1.48 0.38 18.98
C GLY A 223 1.86 1.14 17.71
N TRP A 224 1.88 0.47 16.55
CA TRP A 224 2.05 1.10 15.24
C TRP A 224 0.71 1.44 14.59
N GLY A 225 0.76 2.15 13.47
CA GLY A 225 -0.39 2.46 12.64
C GLY A 225 -0.55 1.50 11.47
N ALA A 226 -1.46 1.82 10.54
CA ALA A 226 -1.64 1.12 9.29
C ALA A 226 -0.87 1.79 8.14
N SER A 227 -0.59 1.01 7.09
CA SER A 227 -0.04 1.52 5.84
C SER A 227 -1.06 2.39 5.10
N GLU A 228 -0.59 3.45 4.47
CA GLU A 228 -1.42 4.26 3.56
C GLU A 228 -1.80 3.49 2.28
N VAL A 229 -1.05 2.45 1.93
CA VAL A 229 -1.38 1.58 0.79
C VAL A 229 -2.68 0.83 1.02
N GLU A 230 -3.00 0.51 2.27
CA GLU A 230 -4.17 -0.28 2.63
C GLU A 230 -5.48 0.36 2.19
N ILE A 231 -5.62 1.68 2.38
CA ILE A 231 -6.84 2.41 2.01
C ILE A 231 -6.99 2.59 0.49
N VAL A 232 -5.87 2.72 -0.23
CA VAL A 232 -5.90 2.92 -1.67
C VAL A 232 -5.91 1.60 -2.45
N PHE A 233 -5.72 0.46 -1.79
CA PHE A 233 -5.41 -0.80 -2.44
C PHE A 233 -6.53 -1.30 -3.36
N ASP A 234 -7.78 -1.23 -2.91
CA ASP A 234 -8.90 -1.72 -3.71
C ASP A 234 -9.23 -0.77 -4.87
N GLU A 235 -9.12 0.53 -4.67
CA GLU A 235 -9.27 1.53 -5.74
C GLU A 235 -8.15 1.36 -6.79
N LEU A 236 -6.95 1.06 -6.33
CA LEU A 236 -5.82 0.77 -7.19
C LEU A 236 -6.06 -0.47 -8.07
N LYS A 237 -6.59 -1.55 -7.49
CA LYS A 237 -6.96 -2.77 -8.23
C LYS A 237 -8.02 -2.48 -9.29
N LYS A 238 -9.08 -1.74 -8.94
CA LYS A 238 -10.15 -1.36 -9.87
C LYS A 238 -9.57 -0.59 -11.06
N ARG A 239 -8.77 0.41 -10.78
CA ARG A 239 -8.11 1.26 -11.80
C ARG A 239 -7.18 0.43 -12.69
N ASP A 240 -6.34 -0.43 -12.11
CA ASP A 240 -5.37 -1.22 -12.85
C ASP A 240 -6.04 -2.26 -13.73
N ASN A 241 -7.04 -2.97 -13.20
CA ASN A 241 -7.86 -3.91 -13.97
C ASN A 241 -8.56 -3.20 -15.14
N THR A 242 -9.10 -2.01 -14.91
CA THR A 242 -9.72 -1.22 -15.97
C THR A 242 -8.71 -0.83 -17.03
N SER A 243 -7.52 -0.39 -16.66
CA SER A 243 -6.42 -0.07 -17.58
C SER A 243 -6.03 -1.25 -18.46
N TRP A 244 -5.88 -2.44 -17.87
CA TRP A 244 -5.59 -3.67 -18.62
C TRP A 244 -6.74 -4.08 -19.54
N ASN A 245 -7.98 -4.00 -19.07
CA ASN A 245 -9.15 -4.30 -19.87
C ASN A 245 -9.28 -3.36 -21.06
N ILE A 246 -9.04 -2.06 -20.88
CA ILE A 246 -9.03 -1.08 -21.98
C ILE A 246 -7.92 -1.43 -22.98
N ALA A 247 -6.73 -1.77 -22.53
CA ALA A 247 -5.64 -2.19 -23.41
C ALA A 247 -6.03 -3.44 -24.22
N GLN A 248 -6.65 -4.44 -23.59
CA GLN A 248 -7.14 -5.64 -24.27
C GLN A 248 -8.25 -5.32 -25.28
N LEU A 249 -9.19 -4.44 -24.93
CA LEU A 249 -10.25 -4.00 -25.84
C LEU A 249 -9.68 -3.33 -27.09
N ILE A 250 -8.62 -2.54 -26.96
CA ILE A 250 -7.93 -1.91 -28.09
C ILE A 250 -7.34 -2.98 -29.04
N PHE A 251 -6.77 -4.06 -28.50
CA PHE A 251 -6.31 -5.18 -29.34
C PHE A 251 -7.46 -5.88 -30.04
N LEU A 252 -8.61 -6.02 -29.38
CA LEU A 252 -9.81 -6.64 -29.95
C LEU A 252 -10.62 -5.69 -30.84
N ALA A 253 -10.29 -4.39 -30.86
CA ALA A 253 -11.03 -3.35 -31.61
C ALA A 253 -11.14 -3.63 -33.12
N ASN A 254 -10.21 -4.39 -33.67
CA ASN A 254 -10.17 -4.82 -35.04
C ASN A 254 -10.42 -6.33 -35.14
N LEU A 255 -11.61 -6.78 -34.73
CA LEU A 255 -11.98 -8.17 -34.91
C LEU A 255 -12.13 -8.44 -36.40
N ARG A 256 -11.25 -9.28 -36.92
CA ARG A 256 -11.28 -9.72 -38.32
C ARG A 256 -11.98 -11.08 -38.34
N VAL A 257 -13.04 -11.17 -39.09
CA VAL A 257 -13.83 -12.39 -39.28
C VAL A 257 -13.60 -12.90 -40.72
N LEU A 258 -12.99 -14.07 -40.81
CA LEU A 258 -12.88 -14.80 -42.05
C LEU A 258 -14.03 -15.81 -42.08
N LYS A 259 -14.94 -15.67 -43.07
CA LYS A 259 -15.98 -16.63 -43.36
C LYS A 259 -15.46 -17.59 -44.42
N MET A 260 -15.32 -18.86 -44.05
CA MET A 260 -14.86 -19.90 -44.97
C MET A 260 -16.07 -20.76 -45.34
N ALA A 261 -16.26 -20.97 -46.64
CA ALA A 261 -17.22 -21.93 -47.13
C ALA A 261 -16.83 -23.32 -46.65
N ASP A 262 -17.79 -24.17 -46.30
CA ASP A 262 -17.62 -25.55 -45.87
C ASP A 262 -16.75 -25.82 -44.65
N LEU A 263 -16.44 -24.79 -43.82
CA LEU A 263 -15.65 -24.94 -42.60
C LEU A 263 -16.24 -26.02 -41.66
N GLY A 264 -17.56 -26.01 -41.50
CA GLY A 264 -18.26 -26.99 -40.64
C GLY A 264 -18.09 -28.42 -41.09
N GLU A 265 -18.14 -28.66 -42.41
CA GLU A 265 -17.97 -29.96 -43.03
C GLU A 265 -16.52 -30.43 -42.95
N THR A 266 -15.57 -29.56 -43.20
CA THR A 266 -14.14 -29.84 -43.09
C THR A 266 -13.76 -30.21 -41.65
N LEU A 267 -14.32 -29.55 -40.64
CA LEU A 267 -14.06 -29.85 -39.23
C LEU A 267 -14.75 -31.14 -38.74
N ALA A 268 -15.93 -31.44 -39.28
CA ALA A 268 -16.73 -32.60 -38.82
C ALA A 268 -16.36 -33.91 -39.53
N LEU A 269 -16.03 -33.85 -40.84
CA LEU A 269 -15.79 -35.01 -41.70
C LEU A 269 -14.35 -35.10 -42.21
N GLY A 270 -13.54 -34.06 -42.01
CA GLY A 270 -12.15 -34.02 -42.46
C GLY A 270 -11.27 -35.00 -41.71
N ASP A 271 -10.35 -35.65 -42.43
CA ASP A 271 -9.27 -36.41 -41.84
C ASP A 271 -8.24 -35.53 -41.11
N GLU A 272 -7.35 -36.13 -40.34
CA GLU A 272 -6.34 -35.41 -39.57
C GLU A 272 -5.43 -34.54 -40.44
N GLN A 273 -5.21 -34.93 -41.70
CA GLN A 273 -4.40 -34.17 -42.65
C GLN A 273 -5.15 -32.91 -43.12
N SER A 274 -6.43 -33.02 -43.45
CA SER A 274 -7.24 -31.84 -43.85
C SER A 274 -7.38 -30.81 -42.74
N GLN A 275 -7.48 -31.27 -41.47
CA GLN A 275 -7.49 -30.37 -40.31
C GLN A 275 -6.15 -29.67 -40.10
N LYS A 276 -5.01 -30.35 -40.32
CA LYS A 276 -3.67 -29.76 -40.30
C LYS A 276 -3.46 -28.76 -41.41
N ASP A 277 -3.93 -29.08 -42.60
CA ASP A 277 -3.82 -28.17 -43.77
C ASP A 277 -4.65 -26.91 -43.58
N LEU A 278 -5.85 -27.04 -43.01
CA LEU A 278 -6.69 -25.89 -42.61
C LEU A 278 -5.96 -25.03 -41.59
N TYR A 279 -5.40 -25.64 -40.52
CA TYR A 279 -4.65 -24.94 -39.48
C TYR A 279 -3.45 -24.19 -40.06
N ASN A 280 -2.67 -24.84 -40.91
CA ASN A 280 -1.50 -24.24 -41.57
C ASN A 280 -1.91 -23.08 -42.50
N THR A 281 -3.01 -23.24 -43.20
CA THR A 281 -3.56 -22.19 -44.08
C THR A 281 -3.97 -20.95 -43.28
N VAL A 282 -4.75 -21.15 -42.20
CA VAL A 282 -5.17 -20.06 -41.30
C VAL A 282 -3.94 -19.38 -40.65
N GLN A 283 -2.96 -20.17 -40.26
CA GLN A 283 -1.74 -19.63 -39.67
C GLN A 283 -0.90 -18.86 -40.67
N ALA A 284 -0.74 -19.35 -41.90
CA ALA A 284 -0.06 -18.63 -42.98
C ALA A 284 -0.79 -17.34 -43.33
N GLN A 285 -2.12 -17.37 -43.42
CA GLN A 285 -2.93 -16.17 -43.68
C GLN A 285 -2.81 -15.14 -42.55
N ASN A 286 -2.81 -15.61 -41.28
CA ASN A 286 -2.61 -14.73 -40.12
C ASN A 286 -1.22 -14.05 -40.12
N TRP A 287 -0.21 -14.76 -40.61
CA TRP A 287 1.13 -14.21 -40.83
C TRP A 287 1.20 -13.17 -41.95
N LEU A 288 0.44 -13.39 -43.03
CA LEU A 288 0.34 -12.46 -44.15
C LEU A 288 -0.54 -11.23 -43.88
N MET A 289 -1.36 -11.29 -42.80
CA MET A 289 -2.19 -10.18 -42.35
C MET A 289 -1.34 -9.10 -41.68
N SER A 290 -0.47 -8.43 -42.39
CA SER A 290 0.14 -7.17 -41.95
C SER A 290 -0.75 -5.99 -42.35
N ASN A 291 -0.56 -4.82 -41.76
CA ASN A 291 -1.31 -3.58 -42.10
C ASN A 291 -1.10 -3.12 -43.54
N MET A 292 -0.16 -3.75 -44.29
CA MET A 292 0.18 -3.43 -45.67
C MET A 292 0.06 -4.66 -46.59
N GLY A 293 -0.39 -5.82 -46.11
CA GLY A 293 -0.48 -7.04 -46.90
C GLY A 293 -1.83 -7.18 -47.64
N MET A 294 -1.78 -7.76 -48.83
CA MET A 294 -2.96 -8.13 -49.59
C MET A 294 -3.50 -9.47 -49.09
N TYR A 295 -4.82 -9.54 -48.88
CA TYR A 295 -5.51 -10.74 -48.43
C TYR A 295 -6.14 -11.43 -49.62
N ILE A 296 -5.84 -12.69 -49.87
CA ILE A 296 -6.38 -13.47 -50.98
C ILE A 296 -7.46 -14.41 -50.41
N LEU A 297 -8.66 -14.30 -50.94
CA LEU A 297 -9.84 -15.10 -50.58
C LEU A 297 -10.27 -15.93 -51.77
N ASN A 298 -10.91 -17.09 -51.51
CA ASN A 298 -11.66 -17.78 -52.55
C ASN A 298 -12.95 -17.00 -52.87
N GLN A 299 -13.57 -17.33 -54.01
CA GLN A 299 -14.74 -16.62 -54.50
C GLN A 299 -15.93 -16.67 -53.53
N ASP A 300 -16.05 -17.75 -52.77
CA ASP A 300 -17.13 -18.01 -51.81
C ASP A 300 -16.79 -17.64 -50.35
N ASP A 301 -15.54 -17.22 -50.10
CA ASP A 301 -15.10 -16.78 -48.79
C ASP A 301 -15.45 -15.30 -48.56
N GLY A 302 -15.80 -14.95 -47.35
CA GLY A 302 -16.10 -13.58 -46.93
C GLY A 302 -15.16 -13.05 -45.87
N PHE A 303 -14.79 -11.79 -46.00
CA PHE A 303 -14.01 -11.08 -44.98
C PHE A 303 -14.78 -9.89 -44.45
N GLU A 304 -15.00 -9.88 -43.15
CA GLU A 304 -15.65 -8.78 -42.45
C GLU A 304 -14.73 -8.20 -41.40
N THR A 305 -14.73 -6.90 -41.29
CA THR A 305 -14.02 -6.17 -40.22
C THR A 305 -15.04 -5.47 -39.35
N HIS A 306 -15.13 -5.88 -38.10
CA HIS A 306 -15.95 -5.18 -37.13
C HIS A 306 -15.07 -4.20 -36.35
N GLN A 307 -15.41 -2.92 -36.47
CA GLN A 307 -14.77 -1.86 -35.68
C GLN A 307 -15.66 -1.52 -34.49
N TYR A 308 -15.12 -1.63 -33.29
CA TYR A 308 -15.80 -1.20 -32.07
C TYR A 308 -15.41 0.24 -31.74
N THR A 309 -16.42 1.07 -31.49
CA THR A 309 -16.20 2.43 -30.98
C THR A 309 -16.24 2.39 -29.45
N PHE A 310 -15.22 2.93 -28.84
CA PHE A 310 -15.04 2.92 -27.37
C PHE A 310 -15.32 4.32 -26.80
N SER A 311 -16.51 4.86 -27.07
CA SER A 311 -16.93 6.13 -26.47
C SER A 311 -17.18 5.92 -24.96
N GLY A 312 -16.74 6.87 -24.13
CA GLY A 312 -16.97 6.84 -22.66
C GLY A 312 -15.93 6.07 -21.84
N LEU A 313 -15.00 5.32 -22.46
CA LEU A 313 -13.95 4.63 -21.69
C LEU A 313 -13.01 5.59 -20.97
N ASN A 314 -12.75 6.76 -21.54
CA ASN A 314 -11.93 7.78 -20.91
C ASN A 314 -12.57 8.28 -19.61
N ASP A 315 -13.88 8.54 -19.63
CA ASP A 315 -14.62 9.07 -18.50
C ASP A 315 -14.64 8.05 -17.32
N ILE A 316 -14.83 6.77 -17.67
CA ILE A 316 -14.77 5.68 -16.67
C ILE A 316 -13.37 5.58 -16.06
N TYR A 317 -12.32 5.64 -16.88
CA TYR A 317 -10.95 5.57 -16.41
C TYR A 317 -10.58 6.78 -15.55
N GLU A 318 -11.03 7.98 -15.92
CA GLU A 318 -10.85 9.20 -15.12
C GLU A 318 -11.58 9.11 -13.78
N SER A 319 -12.78 8.52 -13.72
CA SER A 319 -13.48 8.28 -12.45
C SER A 319 -12.64 7.43 -11.48
N PHE A 320 -12.06 6.33 -11.96
CA PHE A 320 -11.19 5.51 -11.09
C PHE A 320 -9.90 6.23 -10.68
N MET A 321 -9.39 7.14 -11.50
CA MET A 321 -8.26 7.99 -11.08
C MET A 321 -8.65 8.95 -9.96
N LEU A 322 -9.85 9.52 -10.01
CA LEU A 322 -10.39 10.37 -8.94
C LEU A 322 -10.59 9.59 -7.65
N ASP A 323 -11.11 8.35 -7.73
CA ASP A 323 -11.29 7.48 -6.56
C ASP A 323 -9.96 7.17 -5.87
N VAL A 324 -8.92 6.83 -6.64
CA VAL A 324 -7.56 6.62 -6.10
C VAL A 324 -7.00 7.89 -5.47
N ALA A 325 -7.19 9.04 -6.11
CA ALA A 325 -6.71 10.32 -5.60
C ALA A 325 -7.44 10.72 -4.31
N GLY A 326 -8.76 10.51 -4.25
CA GLY A 326 -9.58 10.73 -3.07
C GLY A 326 -9.19 9.83 -1.91
N ALA A 327 -8.99 8.53 -2.16
CA ALA A 327 -8.53 7.57 -1.15
C ALA A 327 -7.13 7.91 -0.61
N ALA A 328 -6.25 8.46 -1.46
CA ALA A 328 -4.90 8.89 -1.07
C ALA A 328 -4.85 10.27 -0.39
N GLU A 329 -5.95 11.03 -0.39
CA GLU A 329 -6.02 12.43 0.07
C GLU A 329 -5.01 13.34 -0.67
N ILE A 330 -4.70 13.03 -1.93
CA ILE A 330 -3.76 13.79 -2.76
C ILE A 330 -4.51 14.28 -4.01
N PRO A 331 -4.45 15.58 -4.35
CA PRO A 331 -5.10 16.09 -5.55
C PRO A 331 -4.70 15.31 -6.81
N VAL A 332 -5.66 15.05 -7.66
CA VAL A 332 -5.45 14.29 -8.91
C VAL A 332 -4.36 14.90 -9.79
N THR A 333 -4.30 16.22 -9.83
CA THR A 333 -3.26 16.97 -10.55
C THR A 333 -1.86 16.67 -10.04
N LYS A 334 -1.71 16.49 -8.73
CA LYS A 334 -0.43 16.18 -8.08
C LYS A 334 -0.07 14.71 -8.18
N LEU A 335 -1.06 13.82 -7.97
CA LEU A 335 -0.85 12.39 -8.01
C LEU A 335 -0.58 11.89 -9.45
N PHE A 336 -1.39 12.32 -10.42
CA PHE A 336 -1.32 11.85 -11.82
C PHE A 336 -0.63 12.82 -12.77
N GLY A 337 -0.37 14.07 -12.36
CA GLY A 337 0.32 15.07 -13.17
C GLY A 337 -0.54 15.67 -14.30
N ARG A 338 -1.84 15.44 -14.26
CA ARG A 338 -2.79 16.01 -15.24
C ARG A 338 -4.13 16.31 -14.59
N SER A 339 -4.83 17.31 -15.10
CA SER A 339 -6.20 17.61 -14.69
C SER A 339 -7.19 16.76 -15.46
N PRO A 340 -8.24 16.21 -14.83
CA PRO A 340 -9.35 15.57 -15.54
C PRO A 340 -10.03 16.56 -16.49
N ALA A 341 -10.46 16.09 -17.66
CA ALA A 341 -11.20 16.90 -18.60
C ALA A 341 -12.56 17.30 -18.01
N GLY A 342 -12.91 18.58 -18.05
CA GLY A 342 -14.23 19.07 -17.60
C GLY A 342 -14.35 19.58 -16.17
N PHE A 343 -13.31 19.46 -15.34
CA PHE A 343 -13.29 20.17 -14.08
C PHE A 343 -12.99 21.65 -14.33
N ASN A 344 -13.98 22.50 -14.07
CA ASN A 344 -13.77 23.94 -13.97
C ASN A 344 -12.85 24.18 -12.80
N ALA A 345 -11.55 24.30 -13.11
CA ALA A 345 -10.72 24.41 -11.98
C ALA A 345 -9.60 25.39 -12.15
N THR A 346 -9.76 26.33 -11.45
CA THR A 346 -8.63 26.78 -10.68
C THR A 346 -8.33 25.66 -9.68
N GLY A 347 -7.41 24.76 -9.93
CA GLY A 347 -6.95 23.73 -8.96
C GLY A 347 -6.32 24.35 -7.70
N GLU A 348 -6.59 25.59 -7.48
CA GLU A 348 -6.19 26.46 -6.40
C GLU A 348 -6.90 26.08 -5.10
N SER A 349 -8.21 25.81 -5.16
CA SER A 349 -8.97 25.36 -3.99
C SER A 349 -8.51 23.97 -3.51
N ASP A 350 -8.32 23.03 -4.44
CA ASP A 350 -7.86 21.67 -4.13
C ASP A 350 -6.43 21.71 -3.57
N SER A 351 -5.60 22.55 -4.14
CA SER A 351 -4.23 22.75 -3.66
C SER A 351 -4.20 23.35 -2.25
N LYS A 352 -5.08 24.32 -1.97
CA LYS A 352 -5.19 24.92 -0.64
C LYS A 352 -5.63 23.90 0.40
N ASN A 353 -6.73 23.18 0.14
CA ASN A 353 -7.23 22.14 1.03
C ASN A 353 -6.17 21.05 1.30
N TYR A 354 -5.43 20.67 0.25
CA TYR A 354 -4.35 19.71 0.37
C TYR A 354 -3.22 20.23 1.29
N TYR A 355 -2.78 21.47 1.14
CA TYR A 355 -1.74 22.00 2.02
C TYR A 355 -2.21 22.20 3.45
N GLU A 356 -3.48 22.51 3.70
CA GLU A 356 -4.07 22.47 5.03
C GLU A 356 -4.01 21.05 5.66
N THR A 357 -4.26 20.03 4.87
CA THR A 357 -4.09 18.63 5.31
C THR A 357 -2.61 18.28 5.59
N VAL A 358 -1.68 18.78 4.77
CA VAL A 358 -0.24 18.60 4.99
C VAL A 358 0.19 19.26 6.30
N GLU A 359 -0.27 20.49 6.58
CA GLU A 359 0.00 21.20 7.82
C GLU A 359 -0.53 20.42 9.05
N GLN A 360 -1.74 19.91 8.99
CA GLN A 360 -2.27 19.04 10.06
C GLN A 360 -1.40 17.80 10.28
N LYS A 361 -0.91 17.18 9.20
CA LYS A 361 0.00 16.03 9.30
C LYS A 361 1.39 16.44 9.82
N GLN A 362 1.88 17.65 9.54
CA GLN A 362 3.09 18.17 10.17
C GLN A 362 2.91 18.25 11.69
N ILE A 363 1.86 18.90 12.16
CA ILE A 363 1.55 19.01 13.59
C ILE A 363 1.40 17.64 14.27
N ALA A 364 0.74 16.68 13.62
CA ALA A 364 0.46 15.38 14.21
C ALA A 364 1.64 14.40 14.18
N GLN A 365 2.48 14.45 13.15
CA GLN A 365 3.49 13.43 12.89
C GLN A 365 4.93 13.96 12.94
N LEU A 366 5.16 15.20 12.54
CA LEU A 366 6.51 15.77 12.47
C LEU A 366 6.89 16.53 13.75
N ASP A 367 5.98 17.37 14.29
CA ASP A 367 6.28 18.18 15.46
C ASP A 367 6.69 17.32 16.67
N PRO A 368 6.01 16.21 17.04
CA PRO A 368 6.45 15.38 18.16
C PRO A 368 7.85 14.76 17.97
N VAL A 369 8.24 14.52 16.73
CA VAL A 369 9.59 14.04 16.39
C VAL A 369 10.62 15.14 16.57
N LEU A 370 10.29 16.36 16.15
CA LEU A 370 11.15 17.54 16.28
C LEU A 370 11.27 18.00 17.72
N ASP A 371 10.19 18.02 18.49
CA ASP A 371 10.19 18.38 19.91
C ASP A 371 11.13 17.50 20.73
N LYS A 372 11.24 16.24 20.35
CA LYS A 372 12.18 15.32 21.00
C LYS A 372 13.61 15.47 20.48
N LEU A 373 13.80 15.74 19.20
CA LEU A 373 15.11 15.76 18.56
C LEU A 373 15.84 17.09 18.75
N LEU A 374 15.14 18.23 18.62
CA LEU A 374 15.76 19.55 18.64
C LEU A 374 16.53 19.81 19.94
N PRO A 375 15.99 19.53 21.14
CA PRO A 375 16.74 19.72 22.39
C PRO A 375 18.08 18.95 22.42
N ILE A 376 18.09 17.72 21.88
CA ILE A 376 19.31 16.90 21.80
C ILE A 376 20.35 17.55 20.87
N MET A 377 19.91 18.06 19.74
CA MET A 377 20.78 18.76 18.79
C MET A 377 21.32 20.07 19.38
N PHE A 378 20.47 20.84 20.07
CA PHE A 378 20.88 22.08 20.77
C PHE A 378 21.88 21.77 21.89
N MET A 379 21.63 20.74 22.70
CA MET A 379 22.60 20.33 23.73
C MET A 379 23.95 19.94 23.13
N SER A 380 23.93 19.22 22.02
CA SER A 380 25.15 18.83 21.31
C SER A 380 25.89 20.02 20.69
N GLU A 381 25.21 21.06 20.22
CA GLU A 381 25.86 22.21 19.56
C GLU A 381 26.23 23.33 20.53
N PHE A 382 25.35 23.63 21.50
CA PHE A 382 25.47 24.82 22.36
C PHE A 382 25.56 24.52 23.86
N ARG A 383 25.34 23.25 24.30
CA ARG A 383 25.20 22.88 25.72
C ARG A 383 24.04 23.60 26.43
N ALA A 384 23.09 24.09 25.69
CA ALA A 384 21.91 24.75 26.21
C ALA A 384 20.74 24.49 25.28
N VAL A 385 19.56 24.34 25.83
CA VAL A 385 18.30 24.34 25.06
C VAL A 385 17.80 25.78 25.16
N PRO A 386 17.52 26.48 24.05
CA PRO A 386 16.92 27.80 24.09
C PRO A 386 15.59 27.76 24.83
N ASP A 387 15.31 28.78 25.65
CA ASP A 387 13.97 28.98 26.19
C ASP A 387 13.02 29.32 25.03
N ASP A 388 11.79 28.83 25.09
CA ASP A 388 10.74 29.06 24.09
C ASP A 388 10.36 30.55 23.93
#